data_e8ebc7f86a52147752d01627e2cd017b
#
_entry.id   e8ebc7f86a52147752d01627e2cd017b
#
_cell.length_a   1.000
_cell.length_b   1.000
_cell.length_c   1.000
_cell.angle_alpha   90.00
_cell.angle_beta   90.00
_cell.angle_gamma   90.00
#
_symmetry.space_group_name_H-M   'P 1'
#
loop_
_entity.id
_entity.type
_entity.pdbx_description
1 polymer ?
#
loop_
_entity_poly.entity_id
_entity_poly.type
_entity_poly.pdbx_seq_one_letter_code
_entity_poly.pdbx_strand_id
1 'polypeptide(L)'
;MIPSSFKSAEVLEVTKYISEFAAGEGKPYVINMSFGSMVGPHDGKTPYCSSMNDYCKAGGILVAAMGNDGDKKLHTSYEFTEDAQTINLYVKNAKPDGTPYNSYYVDMWNTAADGQQHFSVRPFVYNTANKQKDYKTDDFWKKCGSTVGEIAQYNMKEHYTFSINASVMNGGDSKLIFGIEVTGFKGSSFHAWCNDGGGEFYKPIGSPSAATGDNKYCVGEGAATIPLAIAVGSYNGNNGTFVSLVDSRTYSMSSGSKGAISNFSNIGPYLGDAVKPMIVAPGSVISAGYNSYAADFSKSNVALTAKQKVGLKEYYYGVMSGTSMATPVVTGTIALWLEANPELSPKDIENIFKETARKDGATGFTPTNEKRGYGKIDAYEGLKKAIQYTEVGVNDVFNSETPITLLKQADEWRILFGSNESYADIAVYTTSGRQVLSQYHEDIRRGDEATVSLSGLEPGVYVIKINTTANSTTRKVVVK
;
A
#
# COMPACT_ATOMS: atom_id res chain seq x y z
N MET A 1 9.47 -15.26 -8.56
CA MET A 1 8.39 -15.58 -9.51
C MET A 1 7.68 -14.27 -9.88
N ILE A 2 7.29 -14.10 -11.10
CA ILE A 2 6.58 -12.92 -11.61
C ILE A 2 5.32 -13.45 -12.31
N PRO A 3 4.11 -12.94 -12.01
CA PRO A 3 2.89 -13.35 -12.71
C PRO A 3 2.97 -12.96 -14.19
N SER A 4 2.33 -13.71 -15.07
CA SER A 4 2.26 -13.43 -16.51
C SER A 4 1.43 -12.18 -16.82
N SER A 5 0.51 -11.83 -15.91
CA SER A 5 -0.21 -10.56 -15.86
C SER A 5 -0.37 -10.13 -14.39
N PHE A 6 -0.75 -8.87 -14.16
CA PHE A 6 -1.02 -8.36 -12.80
C PHE A 6 -2.52 -8.44 -12.44
N LYS A 7 -3.23 -9.47 -12.94
CA LYS A 7 -4.60 -9.72 -12.53
C LYS A 7 -4.62 -10.23 -11.09
N SER A 8 -5.60 -9.81 -10.32
CA SER A 8 -5.73 -10.13 -8.88
C SER A 8 -5.64 -11.63 -8.58
N ALA A 9 -6.25 -12.48 -9.42
CA ALA A 9 -6.21 -13.94 -9.26
C ALA A 9 -4.78 -14.50 -9.42
N GLU A 10 -4.02 -14.04 -10.41
CA GLU A 10 -2.65 -14.49 -10.65
C GLU A 10 -1.70 -14.01 -9.53
N VAL A 11 -1.90 -12.80 -9.03
CA VAL A 11 -1.11 -12.28 -7.90
C VAL A 11 -1.36 -13.09 -6.63
N LEU A 12 -2.63 -13.45 -6.35
CA LEU A 12 -2.99 -14.32 -5.23
C LEU A 12 -2.34 -15.70 -5.37
N GLU A 13 -2.37 -16.30 -6.55
CA GLU A 13 -1.80 -17.60 -6.82
C GLU A 13 -0.29 -17.64 -6.63
N VAL A 14 0.41 -16.60 -7.12
CA VAL A 14 1.86 -16.43 -6.93
C VAL A 14 2.19 -16.19 -5.45
N THR A 15 1.40 -15.38 -4.74
CA THR A 15 1.58 -15.13 -3.30
C THR A 15 1.42 -16.42 -2.50
N LYS A 16 0.38 -17.21 -2.80
CA LYS A 16 0.16 -18.53 -2.22
C LYS A 16 1.36 -19.44 -2.42
N TYR A 17 1.83 -19.57 -3.66
CA TYR A 17 2.98 -20.41 -4.00
C TYR A 17 4.24 -20.00 -3.20
N ILE A 18 4.55 -18.69 -3.12
CA ILE A 18 5.70 -18.19 -2.35
C ILE A 18 5.54 -18.52 -0.87
N SER A 19 4.35 -18.32 -0.32
CA SER A 19 4.05 -18.60 1.09
C SER A 19 4.22 -20.09 1.42
N GLU A 20 3.66 -20.98 0.59
CA GLU A 20 3.76 -22.44 0.76
C GLU A 20 5.21 -22.92 0.62
N PHE A 21 5.95 -22.39 -0.35
CA PHE A 21 7.36 -22.71 -0.53
C PHE A 21 8.20 -22.28 0.67
N ALA A 22 8.03 -21.04 1.14
CA ALA A 22 8.75 -20.52 2.31
C ALA A 22 8.42 -21.31 3.59
N ALA A 23 7.16 -21.71 3.77
CA ALA A 23 6.74 -22.55 4.88
C ALA A 23 7.40 -23.94 4.82
N GLY A 24 7.51 -24.53 3.62
CA GLY A 24 8.21 -25.81 3.40
C GLY A 24 9.71 -25.74 3.75
N GLU A 25 10.33 -24.59 3.52
CA GLU A 25 11.74 -24.33 3.85
C GLU A 25 11.93 -23.84 5.30
N GLY A 26 10.86 -23.60 6.04
CA GLY A 26 10.92 -23.05 7.40
C GLY A 26 11.52 -21.62 7.46
N LYS A 27 11.31 -20.82 6.40
CA LYS A 27 11.88 -19.48 6.26
C LYS A 27 10.81 -18.40 6.21
N PRO A 28 11.08 -17.18 6.74
CA PRO A 28 10.26 -16.03 6.49
C PRO A 28 10.34 -15.59 5.03
N TYR A 29 9.38 -14.79 4.59
CA TYR A 29 9.41 -14.24 3.24
C TYR A 29 8.95 -12.79 3.19
N VAL A 30 9.45 -12.06 2.19
CA VAL A 30 9.02 -10.72 1.86
C VAL A 30 8.74 -10.63 0.36
N ILE A 31 7.59 -10.07 -0.01
CA ILE A 31 7.15 -9.94 -1.41
C ILE A 31 7.16 -8.47 -1.81
N ASN A 32 7.85 -8.16 -2.92
CA ASN A 32 7.84 -6.85 -3.55
C ASN A 32 6.69 -6.72 -4.54
N MET A 33 5.82 -5.72 -4.37
CA MET A 33 4.68 -5.42 -5.23
C MET A 33 4.81 -4.00 -5.80
N SER A 34 5.59 -3.87 -6.91
CA SER A 34 5.80 -2.59 -7.60
C SER A 34 4.71 -2.31 -8.64
N PHE A 35 3.45 -2.47 -8.26
CA PHE A 35 2.27 -2.22 -9.08
C PHE A 35 1.12 -1.68 -8.22
N GLY A 36 0.05 -1.23 -8.85
CA GLY A 36 -1.18 -0.73 -8.24
C GLY A 36 -2.10 -0.11 -9.29
N SER A 37 -3.28 0.30 -8.90
CA SER A 37 -4.31 0.89 -9.74
C SER A 37 -4.95 2.09 -9.04
N MET A 38 -5.68 2.93 -9.80
CA MET A 38 -6.59 3.94 -9.27
C MET A 38 -8.06 3.47 -9.36
N VAL A 39 -8.31 2.20 -9.63
CA VAL A 39 -9.64 1.60 -9.77
C VAL A 39 -9.97 0.81 -8.52
N GLY A 40 -11.04 1.19 -7.83
CA GLY A 40 -11.51 0.55 -6.61
C GLY A 40 -11.83 1.53 -5.48
N PRO A 41 -12.32 1.04 -4.34
CA PRO A 41 -12.79 1.86 -3.23
C PRO A 41 -11.68 2.47 -2.36
N HIS A 42 -10.43 2.14 -2.58
CA HIS A 42 -9.24 2.59 -1.84
C HIS A 42 -9.33 2.45 -0.31
N ASP A 43 -10.13 1.50 0.19
CA ASP A 43 -10.35 1.25 1.62
C ASP A 43 -9.74 -0.06 2.14
N GLY A 44 -9.12 -0.85 1.24
CA GLY A 44 -8.51 -2.14 1.56
C GLY A 44 -9.47 -3.26 1.90
N LYS A 45 -10.77 -3.09 1.63
CA LYS A 45 -11.83 -4.04 1.98
C LYS A 45 -12.30 -4.91 0.82
N THR A 46 -11.68 -4.79 -0.36
CA THR A 46 -11.98 -5.70 -1.48
C THR A 46 -11.67 -7.14 -1.10
N PRO A 47 -12.38 -8.15 -1.68
CA PRO A 47 -12.08 -9.56 -1.42
C PRO A 47 -10.61 -9.92 -1.67
N TYR A 48 -10.03 -9.33 -2.71
CA TYR A 48 -8.61 -9.48 -3.02
C TYR A 48 -7.71 -8.92 -1.91
N CYS A 49 -7.94 -7.67 -1.47
CA CYS A 49 -7.17 -7.07 -0.37
C CYS A 49 -7.30 -7.87 0.92
N SER A 50 -8.50 -8.38 1.23
CA SER A 50 -8.74 -9.23 2.39
C SER A 50 -7.94 -10.52 2.33
N SER A 51 -7.97 -11.22 1.19
CA SER A 51 -7.19 -12.46 0.98
C SER A 51 -5.69 -12.21 1.06
N MET A 52 -5.19 -11.12 0.46
CA MET A 52 -3.78 -10.73 0.56
C MET A 52 -3.38 -10.37 1.99
N ASN A 53 -4.26 -9.72 2.74
CA ASN A 53 -4.03 -9.35 4.14
C ASN A 53 -3.93 -10.57 5.07
N ASP A 54 -4.59 -11.68 4.73
CA ASP A 54 -4.49 -12.92 5.50
C ASP A 54 -3.07 -13.53 5.42
N TYR A 55 -2.35 -13.36 4.31
CA TYR A 55 -0.93 -13.72 4.25
C TYR A 55 -0.08 -12.85 5.19
N CYS A 56 -0.40 -11.55 5.34
CA CYS A 56 0.27 -10.68 6.31
C CYS A 56 -0.02 -11.11 7.75
N LYS A 57 -1.26 -11.47 8.06
CA LYS A 57 -1.65 -12.01 9.38
C LYS A 57 -0.92 -13.32 9.70
N ALA A 58 -0.64 -14.13 8.69
CA ALA A 58 0.15 -15.35 8.80
C ALA A 58 1.67 -15.14 8.90
N GLY A 59 2.14 -13.90 8.96
CA GLY A 59 3.55 -13.53 9.12
C GLY A 59 4.26 -13.16 7.82
N GLY A 60 3.60 -13.18 6.67
CA GLY A 60 4.17 -12.73 5.39
C GLY A 60 4.35 -11.21 5.35
N ILE A 61 5.45 -10.75 4.81
CA ILE A 61 5.71 -9.31 4.64
C ILE A 61 5.43 -8.92 3.18
N LEU A 62 4.42 -8.07 2.98
CA LEU A 62 4.08 -7.51 1.68
C LEU A 62 4.53 -6.05 1.61
N VAL A 63 5.30 -5.68 0.61
CA VAL A 63 5.83 -4.33 0.41
C VAL A 63 5.32 -3.79 -0.93
N ALA A 64 4.60 -2.67 -0.92
CA ALA A 64 3.83 -2.18 -2.05
C ALA A 64 4.17 -0.74 -2.43
N ALA A 65 4.19 -0.45 -3.74
CA ALA A 65 4.37 0.90 -4.25
C ALA A 65 3.11 1.75 -4.06
N MET A 66 3.29 3.00 -3.60
CA MET A 66 2.17 3.95 -3.38
C MET A 66 1.49 4.39 -4.68
N GLY A 67 2.20 4.40 -5.81
CA GLY A 67 1.77 4.97 -7.09
C GLY A 67 2.56 6.23 -7.47
N ASN A 68 2.41 6.66 -8.74
CA ASN A 68 3.26 7.70 -9.34
C ASN A 68 2.46 8.89 -9.91
N ASP A 69 1.34 9.21 -9.29
CA ASP A 69 0.39 10.22 -9.75
C ASP A 69 0.24 11.40 -8.78
N GLY A 70 1.20 11.56 -7.84
CA GLY A 70 1.16 12.56 -6.78
C GLY A 70 1.13 14.02 -7.25
N ASP A 71 1.48 14.28 -8.50
CA ASP A 71 1.40 15.58 -9.16
C ASP A 71 0.15 15.77 -10.03
N LYS A 72 -0.72 14.76 -10.11
CA LYS A 72 -1.97 14.77 -10.89
C LYS A 72 -3.19 15.00 -10.00
N LYS A 73 -4.27 15.46 -10.57
CA LYS A 73 -5.56 15.67 -9.89
C LYS A 73 -6.51 14.50 -10.18
N LEU A 74 -6.11 13.30 -9.71
CA LEU A 74 -6.86 12.08 -10.00
C LEU A 74 -8.02 11.83 -9.05
N HIS A 75 -8.11 12.54 -7.92
CA HIS A 75 -9.14 12.33 -6.93
C HIS A 75 -10.03 13.57 -6.77
N THR A 76 -11.27 13.34 -6.40
CA THR A 76 -12.20 14.34 -5.86
C THR A 76 -13.17 13.67 -4.89
N SER A 77 -13.68 14.42 -3.93
CA SER A 77 -14.71 13.96 -3.01
C SER A 77 -15.71 15.08 -2.74
N TYR A 78 -16.90 14.68 -2.31
CA TYR A 78 -17.93 15.63 -1.94
C TYR A 78 -18.85 15.04 -0.86
N GLU A 79 -19.28 15.91 0.07
CA GLU A 79 -20.29 15.62 1.07
C GLU A 79 -21.49 16.56 0.83
N PHE A 80 -22.67 16.00 0.69
CA PHE A 80 -23.89 16.75 0.44
C PHE A 80 -24.43 17.32 1.76
N THR A 81 -24.63 18.63 1.78
CA THR A 81 -25.10 19.37 2.97
C THR A 81 -26.60 19.62 2.96
N GLU A 82 -27.25 19.45 1.80
CA GLU A 82 -28.70 19.66 1.58
C GLU A 82 -29.26 18.52 0.74
N ASP A 83 -30.59 18.30 0.83
CA ASP A 83 -31.27 17.31 0.00
C ASP A 83 -31.39 17.79 -1.45
N ALA A 84 -31.29 16.83 -2.38
CA ALA A 84 -31.31 17.09 -3.82
C ALA A 84 -30.25 18.11 -4.31
N GLN A 85 -29.17 18.25 -3.54
CA GLN A 85 -28.04 19.09 -3.93
C GLN A 85 -27.30 18.46 -5.11
N THR A 86 -26.91 19.29 -6.08
CA THR A 86 -26.25 18.85 -7.30
C THR A 86 -24.83 19.41 -7.41
N ILE A 87 -23.86 18.54 -7.72
CA ILE A 87 -22.47 18.91 -8.02
C ILE A 87 -22.05 18.34 -9.37
N ASN A 88 -21.09 18.98 -10.02
CA ASN A 88 -20.60 18.56 -11.32
C ASN A 88 -19.12 18.15 -11.23
N LEU A 89 -18.81 16.99 -11.76
CA LEU A 89 -17.45 16.54 -12.00
C LEU A 89 -17.11 16.81 -13.47
N TYR A 90 -15.97 17.43 -13.74
CA TYR A 90 -15.45 17.62 -15.08
C TYR A 90 -14.10 16.96 -15.20
N VAL A 91 -13.84 16.26 -16.28
CA VAL A 91 -12.59 15.55 -16.54
C VAL A 91 -11.87 16.18 -17.73
N LYS A 92 -10.62 16.60 -17.53
CA LYS A 92 -9.80 17.22 -18.59
C LYS A 92 -9.57 16.27 -19.77
N ASN A 93 -9.53 16.86 -20.96
CA ASN A 93 -9.29 16.15 -22.21
C ASN A 93 -7.79 16.03 -22.60
N ALA A 94 -6.92 16.82 -22.00
CA ALA A 94 -5.52 16.86 -22.38
C ALA A 94 -4.59 16.72 -21.18
N LYS A 95 -3.46 16.02 -21.40
CA LYS A 95 -2.32 15.95 -20.50
C LYS A 95 -1.63 17.32 -20.39
N PRO A 96 -0.74 17.53 -19.39
CA PRO A 96 0.03 18.76 -19.25
C PRO A 96 0.85 19.14 -20.49
N ASP A 97 1.31 18.15 -21.27
CA ASP A 97 2.06 18.35 -22.54
C ASP A 97 1.16 18.68 -23.74
N GLY A 98 -0.16 18.79 -23.54
CA GLY A 98 -1.15 19.08 -24.57
C GLY A 98 -1.63 17.88 -25.37
N THR A 99 -1.10 16.68 -25.14
CA THR A 99 -1.60 15.47 -25.81
C THR A 99 -2.97 15.06 -25.26
N PRO A 100 -3.94 14.66 -26.13
CA PRO A 100 -5.26 14.25 -25.65
C PRO A 100 -5.21 12.90 -24.93
N TYR A 101 -6.08 12.72 -23.93
CA TYR A 101 -6.39 11.39 -23.43
C TYR A 101 -7.20 10.60 -24.46
N ASN A 102 -6.89 9.32 -24.62
CA ASN A 102 -7.64 8.43 -25.50
C ASN A 102 -8.98 8.00 -24.92
N SER A 103 -9.09 8.01 -23.59
CA SER A 103 -10.28 7.62 -22.85
C SER A 103 -10.47 8.50 -21.62
N TYR A 104 -11.68 8.52 -21.11
CA TYR A 104 -12.01 8.97 -19.77
C TYR A 104 -12.35 7.74 -18.93
N TYR A 105 -11.78 7.67 -17.74
CA TYR A 105 -12.11 6.64 -16.78
C TYR A 105 -12.36 7.29 -15.42
N VAL A 106 -13.54 7.10 -14.88
CA VAL A 106 -13.92 7.58 -13.54
C VAL A 106 -14.54 6.43 -12.76
N ASP A 107 -14.05 6.23 -11.57
CA ASP A 107 -14.53 5.25 -10.60
C ASP A 107 -15.01 5.99 -9.35
N MET A 108 -16.30 5.90 -9.02
CA MET A 108 -16.93 6.65 -7.94
C MET A 108 -17.58 5.72 -6.93
N TRP A 109 -17.28 5.92 -5.65
CA TRP A 109 -17.73 5.08 -4.55
C TRP A 109 -18.40 5.90 -3.46
N ASN A 110 -19.58 5.47 -3.02
CA ASN A 110 -20.21 5.99 -1.82
C ASN A 110 -19.35 5.67 -0.58
N THR A 111 -19.35 6.57 0.40
CA THR A 111 -18.69 6.30 1.69
C THR A 111 -19.53 5.39 2.59
N ALA A 112 -20.87 5.46 2.51
CA ALA A 112 -21.78 4.57 3.23
C ALA A 112 -21.73 3.14 2.66
N ALA A 113 -21.82 2.16 3.56
CA ALA A 113 -21.79 0.72 3.26
C ALA A 113 -23.09 0.08 3.78
N ASP A 114 -24.23 0.61 3.37
CA ASP A 114 -25.57 0.26 3.87
C ASP A 114 -26.47 -0.43 2.84
N GLY A 115 -25.95 -0.65 1.63
CA GLY A 115 -26.68 -1.28 0.54
C GLY A 115 -27.75 -0.41 -0.10
N GLN A 116 -27.74 0.92 0.19
CA GLN A 116 -28.70 1.85 -0.36
C GLN A 116 -28.09 2.70 -1.49
N GLN A 117 -28.94 3.21 -2.35
CA GLN A 117 -28.57 4.20 -3.36
C GLN A 117 -28.72 5.60 -2.78
N HIS A 118 -27.63 6.38 -2.80
CA HIS A 118 -27.54 7.73 -2.22
C HIS A 118 -27.42 8.82 -3.28
N PHE A 119 -27.13 8.45 -4.53
CA PHE A 119 -26.89 9.40 -5.62
C PHE A 119 -27.72 9.04 -6.84
N SER A 120 -28.04 10.09 -7.62
CA SER A 120 -28.31 9.94 -9.04
C SER A 120 -27.15 10.53 -9.83
N VAL A 121 -26.69 9.81 -10.86
CA VAL A 121 -25.58 10.25 -11.70
C VAL A 121 -26.06 10.40 -13.13
N ARG A 122 -25.62 11.48 -13.80
CA ARG A 122 -25.98 11.77 -15.18
C ARG A 122 -24.77 12.27 -15.96
N PRO A 123 -24.25 11.49 -16.93
CA PRO A 123 -23.14 11.93 -17.76
C PRO A 123 -23.58 13.04 -18.73
N PHE A 124 -22.66 13.95 -19.05
CA PHE A 124 -22.85 15.00 -20.04
C PHE A 124 -21.56 15.30 -20.80
N VAL A 125 -21.72 15.89 -21.99
CA VAL A 125 -20.61 16.51 -22.72
C VAL A 125 -20.61 18.00 -22.39
N TYR A 126 -19.45 18.52 -21.98
CA TYR A 126 -19.31 19.95 -21.66
C TYR A 126 -18.47 20.65 -22.73
N ASN A 127 -18.99 21.70 -23.29
CA ASN A 127 -18.28 22.55 -24.23
C ASN A 127 -17.60 23.71 -23.47
N THR A 128 -16.27 23.68 -23.42
CA THR A 128 -15.45 24.65 -22.70
C THR A 128 -15.47 26.05 -23.32
N ALA A 129 -15.83 26.18 -24.59
CA ALA A 129 -15.88 27.47 -25.29
C ALA A 129 -17.14 28.25 -24.99
N ASN A 130 -18.34 27.63 -25.04
CA ASN A 130 -19.61 28.28 -24.79
C ASN A 130 -20.18 27.97 -23.38
N LYS A 131 -19.51 27.16 -22.60
CA LYS A 131 -19.86 26.77 -21.20
C LYS A 131 -21.20 26.04 -21.07
N GLN A 132 -21.61 25.32 -22.12
CA GLN A 132 -22.86 24.57 -22.12
C GLN A 132 -22.66 23.09 -21.85
N LYS A 133 -23.61 22.49 -21.13
CA LYS A 133 -23.75 21.05 -20.96
C LYS A 133 -24.70 20.50 -22.02
N ASP A 134 -24.35 19.35 -22.56
CA ASP A 134 -25.16 18.60 -23.48
C ASP A 134 -25.41 17.20 -22.93
N TYR A 135 -26.61 16.91 -22.47
CA TYR A 135 -27.05 15.62 -21.93
C TYR A 135 -27.46 14.69 -23.07
N LYS A 136 -26.55 13.89 -23.49
CA LYS A 136 -26.73 12.91 -24.58
C LYS A 136 -27.66 11.76 -24.18
N THR A 137 -28.20 11.09 -25.19
CA THR A 137 -29.03 9.90 -25.00
C THR A 137 -28.22 8.68 -24.53
N ASP A 138 -28.87 7.68 -23.93
CA ASP A 138 -28.25 6.44 -23.52
C ASP A 138 -27.55 5.71 -24.68
N ASP A 139 -28.16 5.75 -25.88
CA ASP A 139 -27.58 5.15 -27.09
C ASP A 139 -26.27 5.84 -27.51
N PHE A 140 -26.14 7.14 -27.27
CA PHE A 140 -24.88 7.85 -27.48
C PHE A 140 -23.81 7.35 -26.51
N TRP A 141 -24.14 7.25 -25.22
CA TRP A 141 -23.17 6.78 -24.21
C TRP A 141 -22.75 5.32 -24.43
N LYS A 142 -23.68 4.42 -24.81
CA LYS A 142 -23.37 3.04 -25.19
C LYS A 142 -22.38 2.95 -26.37
N LYS A 143 -22.43 3.88 -27.31
CA LYS A 143 -21.46 3.96 -28.44
C LYS A 143 -20.11 4.47 -27.98
N CYS A 144 -20.08 5.38 -27.00
CA CYS A 144 -18.85 5.93 -26.47
C CYS A 144 -18.10 4.96 -25.54
N GLY A 145 -18.81 4.04 -24.87
CA GLY A 145 -18.18 3.13 -23.91
C GLY A 145 -19.17 2.45 -22.97
N SER A 146 -18.75 2.27 -21.72
CA SER A 146 -19.59 1.66 -20.68
C SER A 146 -19.80 2.63 -19.51
N THR A 147 -21.01 2.59 -18.96
CA THR A 147 -21.36 3.19 -17.67
C THR A 147 -22.05 2.10 -16.86
N VAL A 148 -21.51 1.83 -15.68
CA VAL A 148 -22.05 0.83 -14.74
C VAL A 148 -22.35 1.54 -13.43
N GLY A 149 -23.55 1.27 -12.87
CA GLY A 149 -23.92 1.71 -11.52
C GLY A 149 -24.54 0.52 -10.80
N GLU A 150 -24.03 0.20 -9.62
CA GLU A 150 -24.45 -0.95 -8.85
C GLU A 150 -24.22 -0.76 -7.34
N ILE A 151 -24.81 -1.63 -6.53
CA ILE A 151 -24.39 -1.84 -5.14
C ILE A 151 -23.41 -2.99 -5.13
N ALA A 152 -22.16 -2.71 -4.80
CA ALA A 152 -21.11 -3.73 -4.72
C ALA A 152 -21.38 -4.69 -3.54
N GLN A 153 -21.65 -5.96 -3.84
CA GLN A 153 -22.11 -6.94 -2.87
C GLN A 153 -21.13 -7.21 -1.71
N TYR A 154 -19.82 -7.07 -1.98
CA TYR A 154 -18.79 -7.41 -0.98
C TYR A 154 -18.62 -6.37 0.12
N ASN A 155 -18.98 -5.11 -0.13
CA ASN A 155 -18.85 -4.00 0.83
C ASN A 155 -20.13 -3.18 0.99
N MET A 156 -21.20 -3.54 0.30
CA MET A 156 -22.51 -2.89 0.33
C MET A 156 -22.48 -1.38 -0.02
N LYS A 157 -21.44 -0.95 -0.77
CA LYS A 157 -21.30 0.45 -1.24
C LYS A 157 -21.92 0.62 -2.61
N GLU A 158 -22.59 1.74 -2.81
CA GLU A 158 -22.98 2.23 -4.13
C GLU A 158 -21.74 2.63 -4.92
N HIS A 159 -21.68 2.20 -6.17
CA HIS A 159 -20.53 2.32 -7.03
C HIS A 159 -20.93 2.66 -8.47
N TYR A 160 -20.17 3.56 -9.08
CA TYR A 160 -20.33 3.93 -10.50
C TYR A 160 -19.00 3.95 -11.22
N THR A 161 -18.94 3.29 -12.37
CA THR A 161 -17.76 3.30 -13.25
C THR A 161 -18.14 3.88 -14.61
N PHE A 162 -17.33 4.80 -15.10
CA PHE A 162 -17.44 5.39 -16.44
C PHE A 162 -16.16 5.10 -17.22
N SER A 163 -16.27 4.35 -18.33
CA SER A 163 -15.17 4.07 -19.27
C SER A 163 -15.57 4.56 -20.65
N ILE A 164 -15.11 5.75 -21.03
CA ILE A 164 -15.58 6.49 -22.20
C ILE A 164 -14.43 6.71 -23.18
N ASN A 165 -14.59 6.30 -24.43
CA ASN A 165 -13.66 6.61 -25.52
C ASN A 165 -13.78 8.11 -25.87
N ALA A 166 -12.69 8.84 -25.67
CA ALA A 166 -12.69 10.28 -25.85
C ALA A 166 -12.95 10.68 -27.31
N SER A 167 -12.34 10.01 -28.28
CA SER A 167 -12.46 10.34 -29.70
C SER A 167 -13.88 10.09 -30.22
N VAL A 168 -14.55 9.02 -29.73
CA VAL A 168 -15.94 8.75 -30.10
C VAL A 168 -16.89 9.78 -29.49
N MET A 169 -16.64 10.16 -28.22
CA MET A 169 -17.47 11.13 -27.50
C MET A 169 -17.38 12.55 -28.10
N ASN A 170 -16.17 13.02 -28.39
CA ASN A 170 -15.94 14.42 -28.77
C ASN A 170 -15.67 14.62 -30.27
N GLY A 171 -15.58 13.54 -31.09
CA GLY A 171 -15.30 13.63 -32.52
C GLY A 171 -13.94 14.28 -32.84
N GLY A 172 -13.01 14.32 -31.90
CA GLY A 172 -11.70 15.00 -32.01
C GLY A 172 -11.72 16.48 -31.62
N ASP A 173 -12.86 17.04 -31.19
CA ASP A 173 -12.92 18.42 -30.70
C ASP A 173 -12.46 18.50 -29.23
N SER A 174 -11.27 19.05 -29.01
CA SER A 174 -10.67 19.23 -27.68
C SER A 174 -11.44 20.19 -26.76
N LYS A 175 -12.39 20.98 -27.30
CA LYS A 175 -13.27 21.84 -26.48
C LYS A 175 -14.40 21.06 -25.81
N LEU A 176 -14.65 19.84 -26.26
CA LEU A 176 -15.68 18.96 -25.69
C LEU A 176 -15.03 18.00 -24.69
N ILE A 177 -15.37 18.16 -23.42
CA ILE A 177 -14.85 17.32 -22.32
C ILE A 177 -15.95 16.51 -21.66
N PHE A 178 -15.58 15.43 -20.99
CA PHE A 178 -16.48 14.58 -20.23
C PHE A 178 -16.87 15.22 -18.91
N GLY A 179 -18.12 15.07 -18.51
CA GLY A 179 -18.60 15.48 -17.19
C GLY A 179 -19.67 14.54 -16.64
N ILE A 180 -19.82 14.58 -15.32
CA ILE A 180 -20.81 13.82 -14.56
C ILE A 180 -21.52 14.78 -13.63
N GLU A 181 -22.83 14.82 -13.70
CA GLU A 181 -23.68 15.48 -12.73
C GLU A 181 -24.09 14.48 -11.67
N VAL A 182 -23.87 14.82 -10.40
CA VAL A 182 -24.17 13.97 -9.25
C VAL A 182 -25.15 14.74 -8.35
N THR A 183 -26.31 14.15 -8.08
CA THR A 183 -27.30 14.68 -7.15
C THR A 183 -27.45 13.72 -5.98
N GLY A 184 -27.22 14.21 -4.76
CA GLY A 184 -27.25 13.40 -3.54
C GLY A 184 -28.19 13.93 -2.47
N PHE A 185 -28.36 13.15 -1.42
CA PHE A 185 -29.13 13.50 -0.23
C PHE A 185 -28.20 14.07 0.85
N LYS A 186 -28.75 14.91 1.71
CA LYS A 186 -28.02 15.48 2.85
C LYS A 186 -27.33 14.39 3.69
N GLY A 187 -26.03 14.59 3.95
CA GLY A 187 -25.18 13.65 4.71
C GLY A 187 -24.63 12.51 3.90
N SER A 188 -25.02 12.32 2.63
CA SER A 188 -24.34 11.38 1.75
C SER A 188 -23.03 11.97 1.23
N SER A 189 -22.06 11.10 0.93
CA SER A 189 -20.75 11.52 0.44
C SER A 189 -20.12 10.46 -0.44
N PHE A 190 -19.24 10.90 -1.35
CA PHE A 190 -18.52 10.01 -2.23
C PHE A 190 -17.05 10.41 -2.37
N HIS A 191 -16.24 9.44 -2.78
CA HIS A 191 -14.95 9.62 -3.38
C HIS A 191 -14.99 9.16 -4.84
N ALA A 192 -14.26 9.86 -5.70
CA ALA A 192 -14.13 9.47 -7.11
C ALA A 192 -12.69 9.63 -7.58
N TRP A 193 -12.24 8.68 -8.41
CA TRP A 193 -10.91 8.65 -8.98
C TRP A 193 -10.95 8.57 -10.49
N CYS A 194 -10.02 9.29 -11.14
CA CYS A 194 -9.64 9.02 -12.52
C CYS A 194 -8.51 7.98 -12.52
N ASN A 195 -8.53 7.04 -13.46
CA ASN A 195 -7.39 6.15 -13.66
C ASN A 195 -6.26 6.87 -14.41
N ASP A 196 -5.02 6.44 -14.25
CA ASP A 196 -3.89 6.95 -15.04
C ASP A 196 -4.16 6.79 -16.54
N GLY A 197 -3.97 7.88 -17.30
CA GLY A 197 -4.35 7.95 -18.71
C GLY A 197 -5.87 8.07 -18.97
N GLY A 198 -6.70 8.14 -17.93
CA GLY A 198 -8.16 8.29 -18.00
C GLY A 198 -8.70 9.70 -17.72
N GLY A 199 -7.82 10.68 -17.65
CA GLY A 199 -8.16 12.08 -17.39
C GLY A 199 -7.76 12.57 -16.01
N GLU A 200 -8.04 13.84 -15.73
CA GLU A 200 -7.87 14.48 -14.43
C GLU A 200 -9.07 15.34 -14.12
N PHE A 201 -9.50 15.40 -12.85
CA PHE A 201 -10.57 16.28 -12.43
C PHE A 201 -10.17 17.74 -12.61
N TYR A 202 -11.11 18.52 -13.16
CA TYR A 202 -10.90 19.89 -13.56
C TYR A 202 -12.07 20.77 -13.12
N LYS A 203 -11.78 21.96 -12.62
CA LYS A 203 -12.80 22.95 -12.30
C LYS A 203 -12.82 24.05 -13.38
N PRO A 204 -13.86 24.11 -14.24
CA PRO A 204 -13.99 25.18 -15.21
C PRO A 204 -14.18 26.53 -14.52
N ILE A 205 -13.59 27.60 -15.08
CA ILE A 205 -13.75 28.97 -14.58
C ILE A 205 -15.22 29.38 -14.64
N GLY A 206 -15.78 29.89 -13.54
CA GLY A 206 -17.16 30.32 -13.46
C GLY A 206 -18.15 29.18 -13.24
N SER A 207 -17.71 27.99 -12.81
CA SER A 207 -18.58 26.85 -12.45
C SER A 207 -18.58 26.65 -10.93
N PRO A 208 -19.43 27.35 -10.17
CA PRO A 208 -19.42 27.28 -8.70
C PRO A 208 -19.76 25.89 -8.15
N SER A 209 -20.66 25.16 -8.82
CA SER A 209 -21.03 23.77 -8.45
C SER A 209 -20.09 22.70 -8.95
N ALA A 210 -18.90 23.06 -9.46
CA ALA A 210 -17.90 22.09 -9.88
C ALA A 210 -17.03 21.64 -8.71
N ALA A 211 -16.87 20.32 -8.53
CA ALA A 211 -15.90 19.75 -7.62
C ALA A 211 -14.47 20.09 -8.07
N THR A 212 -13.58 20.25 -7.11
CA THR A 212 -12.16 20.51 -7.37
C THR A 212 -11.38 19.22 -7.24
N GLY A 213 -10.63 18.86 -8.30
CA GLY A 213 -9.73 17.72 -8.22
C GLY A 213 -8.53 17.98 -7.29
N ASP A 214 -8.07 16.93 -6.62
CA ASP A 214 -6.86 16.90 -5.80
C ASP A 214 -6.07 15.60 -6.03
N ASN A 215 -4.99 15.42 -5.28
CA ASN A 215 -4.13 14.22 -5.33
C ASN A 215 -4.18 13.40 -4.02
N LYS A 216 -5.16 13.67 -3.17
CA LYS A 216 -5.35 12.93 -1.91
C LYS A 216 -6.03 11.59 -2.17
N TYR A 217 -5.95 10.69 -1.19
CA TYR A 217 -6.60 9.38 -1.25
C TYR A 217 -6.17 8.52 -2.46
N CYS A 218 -5.03 8.85 -3.09
CA CYS A 218 -4.49 8.13 -4.25
C CYS A 218 -3.54 7.00 -3.82
N VAL A 219 -3.89 6.26 -2.77
CA VAL A 219 -3.13 5.06 -2.34
C VAL A 219 -3.38 3.95 -3.36
N GLY A 220 -2.30 3.40 -3.96
CA GLY A 220 -2.40 2.42 -5.05
C GLY A 220 -3.28 1.22 -4.68
N GLU A 221 -4.43 1.10 -5.34
CA GLU A 221 -5.41 0.04 -5.09
C GLU A 221 -4.86 -1.33 -5.48
N GLY A 222 -5.24 -2.34 -4.72
CA GLY A 222 -4.87 -3.73 -4.96
C GLY A 222 -3.44 -4.10 -4.52
N ALA A 223 -2.65 -3.15 -4.00
CA ALA A 223 -1.33 -3.43 -3.41
C ALA A 223 -1.10 -2.57 -2.16
N ALA A 224 -0.95 -1.25 -2.32
CA ALA A 224 -0.72 -0.35 -1.18
C ALA A 224 -1.93 -0.22 -0.25
N THR A 225 -3.14 -0.47 -0.75
CA THR A 225 -4.39 -0.49 0.06
C THR A 225 -4.55 -1.74 0.91
N ILE A 226 -3.77 -2.81 0.73
CA ILE A 226 -3.82 -3.98 1.63
C ILE A 226 -3.47 -3.51 3.04
N PRO A 227 -4.32 -3.73 4.07
CA PRO A 227 -4.19 -3.09 5.37
C PRO A 227 -2.81 -3.24 6.02
N LEU A 228 -2.29 -4.46 6.12
CA LEU A 228 -0.99 -4.74 6.73
C LEU A 228 0.20 -4.66 5.76
N ALA A 229 -0.01 -4.42 4.46
CA ALA A 229 1.11 -4.22 3.54
C ALA A 229 1.85 -2.91 3.83
N ILE A 230 3.15 -2.93 3.66
CA ILE A 230 4.02 -1.78 3.83
C ILE A 230 3.98 -0.94 2.56
N ALA A 231 3.21 0.14 2.59
CA ALA A 231 3.10 1.07 1.46
C ALA A 231 4.29 2.03 1.43
N VAL A 232 4.98 2.08 0.28
CA VAL A 232 6.24 2.79 0.11
C VAL A 232 6.08 3.97 -0.83
N GLY A 233 6.34 5.18 -0.32
CA GLY A 233 6.47 6.39 -1.11
C GLY A 233 7.92 6.63 -1.56
N SER A 234 8.10 7.63 -2.44
CA SER A 234 9.41 7.97 -3.01
C SER A 234 9.93 9.31 -2.52
N TYR A 235 11.25 9.38 -2.24
CA TYR A 235 11.96 10.64 -2.09
C TYR A 235 13.17 10.72 -3.03
N ASN A 236 13.64 11.94 -3.31
CA ASN A 236 14.77 12.22 -4.20
C ASN A 236 16.10 11.97 -3.47
N GLY A 237 16.76 10.84 -3.75
CA GLY A 237 18.04 10.46 -3.13
C GLY A 237 19.22 11.27 -3.68
N ASN A 238 19.09 11.85 -4.86
CA ASN A 238 20.15 12.59 -5.58
C ASN A 238 19.57 13.86 -6.24
N ASN A 239 20.39 14.55 -7.04
CA ASN A 239 20.00 15.79 -7.74
C ASN A 239 19.19 15.56 -9.02
N GLY A 240 18.79 14.33 -9.31
CA GLY A 240 17.98 14.01 -10.49
C GLY A 240 18.75 13.97 -11.81
N THR A 241 20.09 13.94 -11.80
CA THR A 241 20.93 13.92 -12.99
C THR A 241 21.70 12.61 -13.14
N PHE A 242 21.95 12.21 -14.38
CA PHE A 242 22.80 11.06 -14.74
C PHE A 242 23.51 11.29 -16.07
N VAL A 243 24.59 10.55 -16.30
CA VAL A 243 25.33 10.59 -17.57
C VAL A 243 24.90 9.38 -18.41
N SER A 244 24.49 9.62 -19.65
CA SER A 244 24.10 8.56 -20.58
C SER A 244 25.33 7.82 -21.13
N LEU A 245 25.25 6.48 -21.14
CA LEU A 245 26.23 5.63 -21.81
C LEU A 245 26.23 5.82 -23.35
N VAL A 246 25.11 6.24 -23.92
CA VAL A 246 24.88 6.28 -25.38
C VAL A 246 25.63 7.45 -26.05
N ASP A 247 25.58 8.62 -25.43
CA ASP A 247 26.11 9.85 -26.01
C ASP A 247 26.98 10.68 -25.06
N SER A 248 27.24 10.17 -23.88
CA SER A 248 28.02 10.80 -22.78
C SER A 248 27.46 12.16 -22.33
N ARG A 249 26.20 12.48 -22.65
CA ARG A 249 25.53 13.69 -22.17
C ARG A 249 24.91 13.50 -20.79
N THR A 250 24.83 14.62 -20.07
CA THR A 250 24.09 14.67 -18.81
C THR A 250 22.61 14.92 -19.09
N TYR A 251 21.77 14.07 -18.55
CA TYR A 251 20.32 14.17 -18.58
C TYR A 251 19.77 14.44 -17.16
N SER A 252 18.58 15.00 -17.09
CA SER A 252 17.86 15.24 -15.85
C SER A 252 16.49 14.57 -15.88
N MET A 253 16.16 13.86 -14.79
CA MET A 253 14.83 13.32 -14.50
C MET A 253 14.36 13.89 -13.14
N SER A 254 14.41 15.23 -13.01
CA SER A 254 14.11 15.88 -11.74
C SER A 254 12.65 15.68 -11.33
N SER A 255 12.45 15.27 -10.12
CA SER A 255 11.14 15.17 -9.44
C SER A 255 11.09 15.99 -8.17
N GLY A 256 11.90 17.06 -8.10
CA GLY A 256 12.03 17.95 -6.97
C GLY A 256 13.46 17.98 -6.40
N SER A 257 13.65 18.71 -5.32
CA SER A 257 14.96 18.88 -4.66
C SER A 257 15.43 17.59 -4.00
N LYS A 258 16.77 17.40 -3.93
CA LYS A 258 17.37 16.31 -3.16
C LYS A 258 16.86 16.30 -1.72
N GLY A 259 16.47 15.13 -1.25
CA GLY A 259 15.91 14.92 0.08
C GLY A 259 14.39 15.13 0.17
N ALA A 260 13.77 15.88 -0.74
CA ALA A 260 12.31 16.09 -0.74
C ALA A 260 11.57 14.83 -1.23
N ILE A 261 10.30 14.73 -0.87
CA ILE A 261 9.38 13.74 -1.46
C ILE A 261 9.35 13.99 -2.97
N SER A 262 9.42 12.90 -3.75
CA SER A 262 9.34 12.99 -5.21
C SER A 262 7.95 13.49 -5.62
N ASN A 263 7.88 14.44 -6.55
CA ASN A 263 6.61 15.08 -6.94
C ASN A 263 5.56 14.08 -7.43
N PHE A 264 6.02 13.02 -8.08
CA PHE A 264 5.16 11.95 -8.59
C PHE A 264 4.65 11.00 -7.48
N SER A 265 5.30 10.97 -6.29
CA SER A 265 4.90 10.00 -5.26
C SER A 265 3.49 10.26 -4.78
N ASN A 266 2.61 9.25 -4.89
CA ASN A 266 1.28 9.33 -4.33
C ASN A 266 1.35 9.57 -2.82
N ILE A 267 0.32 10.25 -2.31
CA ILE A 267 0.19 10.63 -0.90
C ILE A 267 -1.10 10.07 -0.31
N GLY A 268 -1.16 10.04 1.02
CA GLY A 268 -2.40 9.81 1.74
C GLY A 268 -3.38 11.01 1.67
N PRO A 269 -4.38 11.03 2.55
CA PRO A 269 -4.66 9.99 3.52
C PRO A 269 -5.15 8.68 2.88
N TYR A 270 -5.22 7.61 3.68
CA TYR A 270 -5.81 6.33 3.30
C TYR A 270 -7.23 6.23 3.86
N LEU A 271 -8.15 5.57 3.13
CA LEU A 271 -9.54 5.38 3.58
C LEU A 271 -9.71 4.22 4.59
N GLY A 272 -8.67 3.45 4.85
CA GLY A 272 -8.63 2.49 5.95
C GLY A 272 -7.87 3.04 7.17
N ASP A 273 -7.63 2.17 8.16
CA ASP A 273 -7.10 2.58 9.47
C ASP A 273 -5.56 2.68 9.54
N ALA A 274 -4.84 2.18 8.53
CA ALA A 274 -3.37 2.15 8.51
C ALA A 274 -2.76 3.49 8.06
N VAL A 275 -1.52 3.76 8.49
CA VAL A 275 -0.73 4.89 7.97
C VAL A 275 -0.21 4.55 6.57
N LYS A 276 -0.60 5.32 5.55
CA LYS A 276 -0.15 5.17 4.17
C LYS A 276 0.22 6.54 3.53
N PRO A 277 1.43 6.68 2.90
CA PRO A 277 2.50 5.68 2.92
C PRO A 277 2.93 5.34 4.34
N MET A 278 3.51 4.15 4.55
CA MET A 278 4.08 3.81 5.85
C MET A 278 5.49 4.38 5.99
N ILE A 279 6.27 4.30 4.92
CA ILE A 279 7.68 4.71 4.86
C ILE A 279 8.00 5.27 3.47
N VAL A 280 9.07 6.07 3.35
CA VAL A 280 9.60 6.46 2.03
C VAL A 280 11.04 6.02 1.86
N ALA A 281 11.40 5.68 0.62
CA ALA A 281 12.75 5.29 0.23
C ALA A 281 13.20 6.03 -1.04
N PRO A 282 14.49 6.01 -1.40
CA PRO A 282 14.95 6.58 -2.66
C PRO A 282 14.27 5.93 -3.85
N GLY A 283 13.58 6.72 -4.69
CA GLY A 283 12.87 6.20 -5.85
C GLY A 283 13.03 7.08 -7.10
N SER A 284 13.76 8.18 -7.03
CA SER A 284 14.04 9.06 -8.17
C SER A 284 15.46 8.86 -8.66
N VAL A 285 15.61 8.61 -9.97
CA VAL A 285 16.89 8.38 -10.67
C VAL A 285 17.71 7.26 -10.00
N ILE A 286 17.07 6.10 -9.88
CA ILE A 286 17.69 4.90 -9.33
C ILE A 286 18.34 4.12 -10.44
N SER A 287 19.66 3.89 -10.33
CA SER A 287 20.42 3.04 -11.25
C SER A 287 20.39 1.59 -10.79
N ALA A 288 19.99 0.70 -11.70
CA ALA A 288 19.92 -0.74 -11.44
C ALA A 288 20.18 -1.54 -12.72
N GLY A 289 20.27 -2.86 -12.60
CA GLY A 289 20.34 -3.76 -13.75
C GLY A 289 19.15 -3.56 -14.68
N TYR A 290 19.43 -3.37 -15.98
CA TYR A 290 18.42 -3.18 -17.00
C TYR A 290 18.27 -4.46 -17.83
N ASN A 291 17.03 -4.97 -17.94
CA ASN A 291 16.79 -6.23 -18.64
C ASN A 291 17.01 -6.10 -20.14
N SER A 292 18.18 -6.53 -20.64
CA SER A 292 18.52 -6.49 -22.05
C SER A 292 17.80 -7.54 -22.91
N TYR A 293 16.98 -8.40 -22.31
CA TYR A 293 16.13 -9.38 -23.00
C TYR A 293 14.66 -8.95 -23.07
N ALA A 294 14.31 -7.79 -22.48
CA ALA A 294 12.96 -7.24 -22.63
C ALA A 294 12.68 -6.85 -24.07
N ALA A 295 11.45 -7.04 -24.53
CA ALA A 295 11.07 -6.78 -25.92
C ALA A 295 11.23 -5.31 -26.35
N ASP A 296 11.14 -4.38 -25.39
CA ASP A 296 11.30 -2.94 -25.55
C ASP A 296 12.73 -2.44 -25.29
N PHE A 297 13.68 -3.36 -25.01
CA PHE A 297 15.08 -2.98 -24.78
C PHE A 297 15.71 -2.37 -26.04
N SER A 298 16.33 -1.20 -25.89
CA SER A 298 17.10 -0.56 -26.94
C SER A 298 18.47 -0.09 -26.43
N LYS A 299 19.53 -0.43 -27.15
CA LYS A 299 20.90 0.05 -26.88
C LYS A 299 21.07 1.58 -27.11
N SER A 300 20.10 2.21 -27.77
CA SER A 300 20.05 3.66 -27.96
C SER A 300 19.27 4.39 -26.88
N ASN A 301 18.76 3.68 -25.86
CA ASN A 301 18.05 4.29 -24.75
C ASN A 301 19.02 5.13 -23.91
N VAL A 302 18.80 6.45 -23.91
CA VAL A 302 19.64 7.40 -23.16
C VAL A 302 19.62 7.21 -21.66
N ALA A 303 18.64 6.48 -21.12
CA ALA A 303 18.60 6.11 -19.71
C ALA A 303 19.65 5.05 -19.30
N LEU A 304 20.34 4.42 -20.26
CA LEU A 304 21.44 3.51 -19.96
C LEU A 304 22.65 4.30 -19.43
N THR A 305 23.22 3.88 -18.31
CA THR A 305 24.30 4.58 -17.61
C THR A 305 25.61 3.81 -17.58
N ALA A 306 25.54 2.49 -17.66
CA ALA A 306 26.73 1.64 -17.67
C ALA A 306 26.45 0.32 -18.37
N LYS A 307 27.54 -0.39 -18.74
CA LYS A 307 27.49 -1.78 -19.18
C LYS A 307 28.67 -2.56 -18.64
N GLN A 308 28.46 -3.85 -18.42
CA GLN A 308 29.50 -4.79 -18.04
C GLN A 308 29.49 -5.99 -18.98
N LYS A 309 30.66 -6.43 -19.40
CA LYS A 309 30.85 -7.63 -20.22
C LYS A 309 31.26 -8.79 -19.30
N VAL A 310 30.54 -9.90 -19.39
CA VAL A 310 30.85 -11.15 -18.70
C VAL A 310 30.89 -12.27 -19.73
N GLY A 311 32.08 -12.75 -20.04
CA GLY A 311 32.29 -13.66 -21.17
C GLY A 311 31.92 -12.99 -22.51
N LEU A 312 31.00 -13.59 -23.27
CA LEU A 312 30.49 -13.06 -24.54
C LEU A 312 29.21 -12.22 -24.38
N LYS A 313 28.67 -12.07 -23.16
CA LYS A 313 27.42 -11.36 -22.89
C LYS A 313 27.67 -9.97 -22.35
N GLU A 314 26.84 -9.00 -22.80
CA GLU A 314 26.80 -7.64 -22.27
C GLU A 314 25.58 -7.49 -21.35
N TYR A 315 25.77 -6.93 -20.18
CA TYR A 315 24.73 -6.58 -19.21
C TYR A 315 24.70 -5.06 -19.05
N TYR A 316 23.50 -4.50 -19.00
CA TYR A 316 23.30 -3.07 -18.96
C TYR A 316 22.76 -2.62 -17.63
N TYR A 317 23.10 -1.39 -17.26
CA TYR A 317 22.54 -0.66 -16.13
C TYR A 317 21.86 0.60 -16.67
N GLY A 318 20.74 0.94 -16.09
CA GLY A 318 19.98 2.12 -16.48
C GLY A 318 19.30 2.78 -15.30
N VAL A 319 18.79 3.96 -15.51
CA VAL A 319 18.08 4.74 -14.50
C VAL A 319 16.57 4.71 -14.75
N MET A 320 15.83 4.60 -13.65
CA MET A 320 14.38 4.72 -13.63
C MET A 320 13.96 5.54 -12.42
N SER A 321 12.75 6.11 -12.48
CA SER A 321 12.12 6.83 -11.36
C SER A 321 10.71 6.30 -11.12
N GLY A 322 10.33 6.19 -9.87
CA GLY A 322 8.99 5.71 -9.45
C GLY A 322 8.99 5.20 -8.02
N THR A 323 7.84 5.14 -7.40
CA THR A 323 7.64 4.40 -6.14
C THR A 323 7.95 2.92 -6.34
N SER A 324 7.83 2.41 -7.57
CA SER A 324 8.28 1.07 -7.98
C SER A 324 9.77 0.82 -7.77
N MET A 325 10.62 1.88 -7.77
CA MET A 325 12.06 1.82 -7.50
C MET A 325 12.35 1.97 -6.00
N ALA A 326 11.51 2.70 -5.28
CA ALA A 326 11.61 2.85 -3.82
C ALA A 326 11.22 1.56 -3.09
N THR A 327 10.21 0.85 -3.57
CA THR A 327 9.67 -0.37 -2.97
C THR A 327 10.73 -1.47 -2.80
N PRO A 328 11.53 -1.85 -3.80
CA PRO A 328 12.55 -2.89 -3.64
C PRO A 328 13.69 -2.49 -2.70
N VAL A 329 13.95 -1.20 -2.49
CA VAL A 329 14.89 -0.74 -1.46
C VAL A 329 14.38 -1.12 -0.06
N VAL A 330 13.09 -0.91 0.20
CA VAL A 330 12.45 -1.30 1.46
C VAL A 330 12.39 -2.83 1.58
N THR A 331 12.00 -3.51 0.50
CA THR A 331 11.92 -4.99 0.47
C THR A 331 13.27 -5.64 0.78
N GLY A 332 14.35 -5.17 0.12
CA GLY A 332 15.70 -5.68 0.39
C GLY A 332 16.20 -5.35 1.80
N THR A 333 15.85 -4.18 2.33
CA THR A 333 16.15 -3.81 3.71
C THR A 333 15.46 -4.74 4.71
N ILE A 334 14.18 -5.04 4.50
CA ILE A 334 13.42 -5.95 5.35
C ILE A 334 13.96 -7.38 5.24
N ALA A 335 14.37 -7.82 4.05
CA ALA A 335 15.00 -9.12 3.87
C ALA A 335 16.25 -9.28 4.77
N LEU A 336 17.10 -8.24 4.86
CA LEU A 336 18.25 -8.23 5.78
C LEU A 336 17.82 -8.24 7.26
N TRP A 337 16.72 -7.57 7.60
CA TRP A 337 16.17 -7.61 8.96
C TRP A 337 15.61 -8.99 9.31
N LEU A 338 14.94 -9.65 8.36
CA LEU A 338 14.44 -11.03 8.52
C LEU A 338 15.58 -12.05 8.59
N GLU A 339 16.73 -11.82 7.93
CA GLU A 339 17.92 -12.63 8.08
C GLU A 339 18.47 -12.55 9.52
N ALA A 340 18.47 -11.34 10.10
CA ALA A 340 18.90 -11.11 11.47
C ALA A 340 17.89 -11.60 12.51
N ASN A 341 16.58 -11.46 12.21
CA ASN A 341 15.46 -11.89 13.06
C ASN A 341 14.31 -12.44 12.22
N PRO A 342 14.26 -13.77 12.00
CA PRO A 342 13.22 -14.41 11.18
C PRO A 342 11.78 -14.31 11.71
N GLU A 343 11.61 -13.95 12.98
CA GLU A 343 10.31 -13.91 13.65
C GLU A 343 9.58 -12.54 13.53
N LEU A 344 10.20 -11.56 12.85
CA LEU A 344 9.58 -10.23 12.70
C LEU A 344 8.25 -10.33 11.94
N SER A 345 7.19 -9.83 12.57
CA SER A 345 5.87 -9.66 11.96
C SER A 345 5.75 -8.33 11.19
N PRO A 346 4.73 -8.15 10.36
CA PRO A 346 4.43 -6.84 9.77
C PRO A 346 4.31 -5.71 10.80
N LYS A 347 3.80 -6.02 12.00
CA LYS A 347 3.67 -5.05 13.09
C LYS A 347 5.02 -4.68 13.70
N ASP A 348 5.93 -5.63 13.86
CA ASP A 348 7.29 -5.35 14.34
C ASP A 348 8.05 -4.48 13.34
N ILE A 349 7.91 -4.74 12.04
CA ILE A 349 8.48 -3.88 11.00
C ILE A 349 7.91 -2.46 11.08
N GLU A 350 6.60 -2.30 11.26
CA GLU A 350 5.98 -0.99 11.47
C GLU A 350 6.56 -0.27 12.70
N ASN A 351 6.75 -0.98 13.82
CA ASN A 351 7.33 -0.42 15.04
C ASN A 351 8.80 0.00 14.82
N ILE A 352 9.60 -0.83 14.12
CA ILE A 352 10.95 -0.45 13.72
C ILE A 352 10.96 0.85 12.91
N PHE A 353 10.04 1.02 11.96
CA PHE A 353 9.91 2.27 11.21
C PHE A 353 9.56 3.46 12.12
N LYS A 354 8.62 3.28 13.07
CA LYS A 354 8.25 4.34 14.02
C LYS A 354 9.44 4.87 14.80
N GLU A 355 10.33 3.97 15.23
CA GLU A 355 11.46 4.28 16.07
C GLU A 355 12.67 4.80 15.29
N THR A 356 12.92 4.28 14.08
CA THR A 356 14.18 4.48 13.37
C THR A 356 14.08 5.34 12.11
N ALA A 357 12.87 5.57 11.56
CA ALA A 357 12.72 6.35 10.34
C ALA A 357 13.22 7.79 10.51
N ARG A 358 14.09 8.22 9.59
CA ARG A 358 14.69 9.55 9.61
C ARG A 358 13.69 10.63 9.21
N LYS A 359 13.73 11.73 9.94
CA LYS A 359 12.96 12.96 9.70
C LYS A 359 13.93 14.10 9.50
N ASP A 360 13.66 14.97 8.54
CA ASP A 360 14.53 16.12 8.23
C ASP A 360 13.73 17.34 7.75
N GLY A 361 14.41 18.45 7.51
CA GLY A 361 13.78 19.69 7.08
C GLY A 361 13.10 19.61 5.72
N ALA A 362 13.49 18.66 4.86
CA ALA A 362 12.87 18.47 3.55
C ALA A 362 11.54 17.66 3.61
N THR A 363 11.34 16.89 4.67
CA THR A 363 10.17 16.02 4.86
C THR A 363 9.33 16.37 6.09
N GLY A 364 9.83 17.27 6.95
CA GLY A 364 9.18 17.68 8.20
C GLY A 364 9.47 16.75 9.38
N PHE A 365 9.16 17.23 10.60
CA PHE A 365 9.52 16.57 11.86
C PHE A 365 8.33 16.02 12.65
N THR A 366 7.10 16.15 12.15
CA THR A 366 5.90 15.54 12.76
C THR A 366 6.08 14.03 12.93
N PRO A 367 5.42 13.36 13.88
CA PRO A 367 5.48 11.91 14.02
C PRO A 367 5.16 11.17 12.73
N THR A 368 4.07 11.55 12.06
CA THR A 368 3.65 11.07 10.73
C THR A 368 3.10 12.22 9.88
N ASN A 369 3.03 12.02 8.57
CA ASN A 369 2.24 12.85 7.67
C ASN A 369 1.83 12.07 6.41
N GLU A 370 0.89 12.62 5.65
CA GLU A 370 0.30 12.00 4.45
C GLU A 370 1.31 11.80 3.30
N LYS A 371 2.47 12.45 3.34
CA LYS A 371 3.48 12.40 2.25
C LYS A 371 4.58 11.37 2.48
N ARG A 372 4.96 11.10 3.75
CA ARG A 372 6.12 10.26 4.09
C ARG A 372 5.84 9.15 5.11
N GLY A 373 4.64 9.11 5.66
CA GLY A 373 4.35 8.22 6.77
C GLY A 373 5.26 8.49 7.97
N TYR A 374 5.95 7.47 8.47
CA TYR A 374 6.87 7.60 9.59
C TYR A 374 8.18 8.35 9.25
N GLY A 375 8.61 8.34 7.98
CA GLY A 375 9.82 9.05 7.54
C GLY A 375 10.56 8.34 6.41
N LYS A 376 11.84 8.67 6.27
CA LYS A 376 12.78 8.01 5.36
C LYS A 376 13.34 6.75 6.01
N ILE A 377 13.36 5.64 5.28
CA ILE A 377 13.92 4.39 5.80
C ILE A 377 15.37 4.57 6.26
N ASP A 378 15.70 4.01 7.42
CA ASP A 378 17.06 3.83 7.90
C ASP A 378 17.38 2.36 8.04
N ALA A 379 18.07 1.79 7.03
CA ALA A 379 18.35 0.36 6.97
C ALA A 379 19.24 -0.10 8.14
N TYR A 380 20.20 0.73 8.55
CA TYR A 380 21.17 0.38 9.60
C TYR A 380 20.57 0.48 11.01
N GLU A 381 19.91 1.61 11.33
CA GLU A 381 19.25 1.73 12.63
C GLU A 381 18.11 0.71 12.78
N GLY A 382 17.39 0.45 11.68
CA GLY A 382 16.38 -0.61 11.65
C GLY A 382 16.95 -2.00 11.86
N LEU A 383 18.13 -2.32 11.30
CA LEU A 383 18.80 -3.61 11.52
C LEU A 383 19.19 -3.79 13.00
N LYS A 384 19.73 -2.73 13.62
CA LYS A 384 20.06 -2.78 15.06
C LYS A 384 18.81 -3.06 15.91
N LYS A 385 17.68 -2.43 15.54
CA LYS A 385 16.40 -2.70 16.20
C LYS A 385 15.90 -4.12 15.93
N ALA A 386 15.96 -4.60 14.71
CA ALA A 386 15.57 -5.97 14.35
C ALA A 386 16.31 -7.02 15.20
N ILE A 387 17.62 -6.82 15.42
CA ILE A 387 18.44 -7.66 16.30
C ILE A 387 17.96 -7.55 17.75
N GLN A 388 17.70 -6.34 18.26
CA GLN A 388 17.18 -6.13 19.61
C GLN A 388 15.82 -6.77 19.85
N TYR A 389 14.93 -6.83 18.83
CA TYR A 389 13.66 -7.56 18.93
C TYR A 389 13.85 -9.07 19.15
N THR A 390 15.03 -9.63 18.85
CA THR A 390 15.39 -11.01 19.21
C THR A 390 15.84 -11.14 20.67
N GLU A 391 16.45 -10.08 21.21
CA GLU A 391 17.04 -10.07 22.55
C GLU A 391 16.08 -9.55 23.62
N VAL A 392 15.04 -8.78 23.22
CA VAL A 392 14.18 -8.02 24.16
C VAL A 392 12.71 -8.19 23.80
N GLY A 393 12.14 -9.29 24.19
CA GLY A 393 10.70 -9.37 24.44
C GLY A 393 10.27 -8.58 25.71
N VAL A 394 10.89 -7.43 26.04
CA VAL A 394 10.76 -6.83 27.38
C VAL A 394 10.17 -5.41 27.41
N ASN A 395 10.05 -4.68 26.31
CA ASN A 395 9.66 -3.26 26.39
C ASN A 395 8.24 -2.86 25.96
N ASP A 396 7.38 -3.79 25.53
CA ASP A 396 5.97 -3.48 25.24
C ASP A 396 4.99 -3.88 26.38
N VAL A 397 5.46 -3.93 27.60
CA VAL A 397 4.74 -4.47 28.75
C VAL A 397 3.66 -3.55 29.32
N PHE A 398 3.46 -2.36 28.82
CA PHE A 398 2.53 -1.41 29.44
C PHE A 398 1.41 -0.88 28.53
N ASN A 399 0.98 -1.65 27.52
CA ASN A 399 -0.36 -1.41 26.98
C ASN A 399 -1.35 -2.33 27.72
N SER A 400 -2.21 -1.72 28.49
CA SER A 400 -3.12 -2.32 29.49
C SER A 400 -4.24 -3.22 28.93
N GLU A 401 -4.12 -3.75 27.72
CA GLU A 401 -5.20 -4.48 27.04
C GLU A 401 -4.85 -5.93 26.65
N THR A 402 -3.61 -6.39 26.79
CA THR A 402 -3.30 -7.80 26.54
C THR A 402 -3.42 -8.61 27.84
N PRO A 403 -4.33 -9.59 27.89
CA PRO A 403 -4.58 -10.35 29.12
C PRO A 403 -3.41 -11.26 29.53
N ILE A 404 -2.54 -11.65 28.59
CA ILE A 404 -1.36 -12.49 28.84
C ILE A 404 -0.23 -12.02 27.93
N THR A 405 0.94 -11.73 28.53
CA THR A 405 2.16 -11.35 27.80
C THR A 405 3.29 -12.33 28.08
N LEU A 406 3.93 -12.88 27.03
CA LEU A 406 5.08 -13.77 27.16
C LEU A 406 6.36 -13.01 26.77
N LEU A 407 7.36 -13.07 27.67
CA LEU A 407 8.65 -12.41 27.54
C LEU A 407 9.76 -13.45 27.56
N LYS A 408 10.65 -13.44 26.56
CA LYS A 408 11.85 -14.29 26.55
C LYS A 408 12.96 -13.62 27.33
N GLN A 409 13.59 -14.36 28.24
CA GLN A 409 14.76 -13.91 29.00
C GLN A 409 15.80 -15.05 29.06
N ALA A 410 16.80 -14.99 28.21
CA ALA A 410 17.77 -16.07 27.98
C ALA A 410 17.05 -17.41 27.67
N ASP A 411 17.20 -18.44 28.51
CA ASP A 411 16.55 -19.76 28.36
C ASP A 411 15.24 -19.88 29.11
N GLU A 412 14.71 -18.75 29.61
CA GLU A 412 13.46 -18.69 30.37
C GLU A 412 12.42 -17.83 29.67
N TRP A 413 11.16 -18.14 29.91
CA TRP A 413 10.01 -17.34 29.47
C TRP A 413 9.26 -16.84 30.67
N ARG A 414 9.15 -15.51 30.79
CA ARG A 414 8.29 -14.85 31.80
C ARG A 414 6.92 -14.61 31.19
N ILE A 415 5.92 -14.93 31.95
CA ILE A 415 4.50 -14.76 31.60
C ILE A 415 3.93 -13.74 32.57
N LEU A 416 3.50 -12.58 32.02
CA LEU A 416 2.83 -11.55 32.81
C LEU A 416 1.33 -11.64 32.59
N PHE A 417 0.56 -11.54 33.67
CA PHE A 417 -0.89 -11.54 33.63
C PHE A 417 -1.43 -10.11 33.69
N GLY A 418 -2.14 -9.69 32.64
CA GLY A 418 -2.73 -8.36 32.50
C GLY A 418 -4.13 -8.24 33.10
N SER A 419 -4.70 -9.34 33.61
CA SER A 419 -6.00 -9.45 34.25
C SER A 419 -5.93 -10.34 35.46
N ASN A 420 -6.97 -10.26 36.34
CA ASN A 420 -7.16 -11.22 37.42
C ASN A 420 -7.76 -12.48 36.83
N GLU A 421 -7.16 -13.63 37.15
CA GLU A 421 -7.59 -14.95 36.67
C GLU A 421 -7.71 -15.93 37.85
N SER A 422 -8.72 -16.79 37.84
CA SER A 422 -8.87 -17.80 38.91
C SER A 422 -7.77 -18.86 38.81
N TYR A 423 -7.28 -19.13 37.62
CA TYR A 423 -6.18 -20.05 37.38
C TYR A 423 -5.41 -19.72 36.08
N ALA A 424 -4.19 -20.24 35.99
CA ALA A 424 -3.47 -20.39 34.70
C ALA A 424 -2.85 -21.79 34.65
N ASP A 425 -3.13 -22.50 33.57
CA ASP A 425 -2.50 -23.75 33.19
C ASP A 425 -1.50 -23.47 32.08
N ILE A 426 -0.22 -23.68 32.38
CA ILE A 426 0.89 -23.39 31.47
C ILE A 426 1.52 -24.71 31.08
N ALA A 427 1.49 -25.06 29.79
CA ALA A 427 2.06 -26.31 29.31
C ALA A 427 2.99 -26.06 28.12
N VAL A 428 4.06 -26.86 28.04
CA VAL A 428 5.00 -26.87 26.92
C VAL A 428 4.90 -28.20 26.18
N TYR A 429 4.77 -28.11 24.85
CA TYR A 429 4.62 -29.27 23.98
C TYR A 429 5.73 -29.32 22.94
N THR A 430 6.12 -30.53 22.54
CA THR A 430 6.88 -30.75 21.32
C THR A 430 6.01 -30.50 20.08
N THR A 431 6.59 -30.38 18.91
CA THR A 431 5.85 -30.28 17.63
C THR A 431 5.01 -31.54 17.34
N SER A 432 5.31 -32.68 17.94
CA SER A 432 4.50 -33.91 17.86
C SER A 432 3.33 -33.95 18.84
N GLY A 433 3.13 -32.89 19.62
CA GLY A 433 2.03 -32.78 20.60
C GLY A 433 2.30 -33.42 21.95
N ARG A 434 3.53 -33.95 22.22
CA ARG A 434 3.89 -34.50 23.52
C ARG A 434 4.16 -33.38 24.51
N GLN A 435 3.46 -33.37 25.66
CA GLN A 435 3.70 -32.43 26.73
C GLN A 435 5.02 -32.75 27.44
N VAL A 436 5.87 -31.75 27.60
CA VAL A 436 7.22 -31.87 28.22
C VAL A 436 7.33 -31.07 29.52
N LEU A 437 6.43 -30.09 29.75
CA LEU A 437 6.39 -29.30 30.96
C LEU A 437 4.94 -28.90 31.23
N SER A 438 4.54 -28.81 32.54
CA SER A 438 3.27 -28.26 32.97
C SER A 438 3.44 -27.55 34.30
N GLN A 439 2.77 -26.40 34.44
CA GLN A 439 2.68 -25.60 35.67
C GLN A 439 1.25 -25.15 35.85
N TYR A 440 0.75 -25.15 37.07
CA TYR A 440 -0.59 -24.68 37.39
C TYR A 440 -0.49 -23.62 38.49
N HIS A 441 -1.14 -22.50 38.29
CA HIS A 441 -1.17 -21.36 39.20
C HIS A 441 -2.65 -21.02 39.55
N GLU A 442 -2.92 -20.72 40.80
CA GLU A 442 -4.25 -20.29 41.28
C GLU A 442 -4.21 -18.84 41.76
N ASP A 443 -5.38 -18.19 41.80
CA ASP A 443 -5.57 -16.85 42.37
C ASP A 443 -4.64 -15.76 41.79
N ILE A 444 -4.47 -15.76 40.50
CA ILE A 444 -3.59 -14.81 39.77
C ILE A 444 -4.18 -13.41 39.80
N ARG A 445 -3.37 -12.45 40.20
CA ARG A 445 -3.71 -11.03 40.16
C ARG A 445 -3.09 -10.34 38.97
N ARG A 446 -3.70 -9.28 38.50
CA ARG A 446 -3.11 -8.41 37.49
C ARG A 446 -1.72 -7.93 37.93
N GLY A 447 -0.72 -8.19 37.09
CA GLY A 447 0.68 -7.87 37.35
C GLY A 447 1.49 -9.03 37.93
N ASP A 448 0.85 -10.17 38.29
CA ASP A 448 1.56 -11.38 38.68
C ASP A 448 2.34 -11.97 37.51
N GLU A 449 3.40 -12.70 37.84
CA GLU A 449 4.31 -13.29 36.85
C GLU A 449 4.47 -14.81 37.14
N ALA A 450 4.57 -15.57 36.05
CA ALA A 450 5.03 -16.97 36.11
C ALA A 450 6.29 -17.10 35.22
N THR A 451 7.19 -18.04 35.53
CA THR A 451 8.38 -18.31 34.76
C THR A 451 8.38 -19.74 34.26
N VAL A 452 8.66 -19.92 32.97
CA VAL A 452 8.83 -21.23 32.31
C VAL A 452 10.28 -21.35 31.87
N SER A 453 11.04 -22.23 32.53
CA SER A 453 12.40 -22.54 32.10
C SER A 453 12.37 -23.66 31.07
N LEU A 454 13.04 -23.46 29.95
CA LEU A 454 13.25 -24.46 28.91
C LEU A 454 14.64 -25.08 28.99
N SER A 455 15.41 -24.74 30.03
CA SER A 455 16.73 -25.31 30.27
C SER A 455 16.60 -26.81 30.52
N GLY A 456 17.43 -27.61 29.83
CA GLY A 456 17.38 -29.05 29.90
C GLY A 456 16.46 -29.76 28.92
N LEU A 457 15.75 -29.01 28.07
CA LEU A 457 15.09 -29.57 26.89
C LEU A 457 16.10 -29.73 25.74
N GLU A 458 15.91 -30.77 24.93
CA GLU A 458 16.73 -30.98 23.73
C GLU A 458 16.53 -29.83 22.74
N PRO A 459 17.58 -29.44 21.96
CA PRO A 459 17.43 -28.46 20.91
C PRO A 459 16.29 -28.81 19.96
N GLY A 460 15.40 -27.84 19.72
CA GLY A 460 14.21 -28.10 18.91
C GLY A 460 13.15 -27.02 19.02
N VAL A 461 12.04 -27.27 18.35
CA VAL A 461 10.87 -26.38 18.36
C VAL A 461 9.84 -26.90 19.35
N TYR A 462 9.36 -26.01 20.21
CA TYR A 462 8.35 -26.28 21.22
C TYR A 462 7.20 -25.26 21.12
N VAL A 463 6.09 -25.57 21.77
CA VAL A 463 4.91 -24.70 21.86
C VAL A 463 4.57 -24.50 23.33
N ILE A 464 4.64 -23.28 23.81
CA ILE A 464 4.08 -22.89 25.13
C ILE A 464 2.60 -22.57 24.91
N LYS A 465 1.74 -23.24 25.66
CA LYS A 465 0.30 -22.98 25.71
C LYS A 465 -0.08 -22.52 27.10
N ILE A 466 -0.84 -21.45 27.20
CA ILE A 466 -1.33 -20.88 28.45
C ILE A 466 -2.85 -20.77 28.34
N ASN A 467 -3.56 -21.43 29.25
CA ASN A 467 -5.00 -21.32 29.40
C ASN A 467 -5.29 -20.66 30.76
N THR A 468 -6.11 -19.64 30.77
CA THR A 468 -6.62 -19.01 31.99
C THR A 468 -8.14 -19.09 32.00
N THR A 469 -8.76 -18.56 33.05
CA THR A 469 -10.22 -18.53 33.18
C THR A 469 -10.91 -17.89 31.97
N ALA A 470 -10.36 -16.80 31.46
CA ALA A 470 -10.98 -16.01 30.41
C ALA A 470 -10.24 -16.08 29.06
N ASN A 471 -8.98 -16.57 29.03
CA ASN A 471 -8.10 -16.42 27.85
C ASN A 471 -7.31 -17.70 27.57
N SER A 472 -6.94 -17.88 26.31
CA SER A 472 -5.98 -18.90 25.86
C SER A 472 -5.00 -18.28 24.90
N THR A 473 -3.72 -18.51 25.12
CA THR A 473 -2.66 -18.07 24.20
C THR A 473 -1.66 -19.18 23.94
N THR A 474 -1.01 -19.12 22.77
CA THR A 474 -0.06 -20.13 22.34
C THR A 474 1.16 -19.45 21.70
N ARG A 475 2.36 -19.86 22.08
CA ARG A 475 3.62 -19.32 21.54
C ARG A 475 4.55 -20.44 21.10
N LYS A 476 5.01 -20.38 19.86
CA LYS A 476 6.10 -21.22 19.34
C LYS A 476 7.43 -20.69 19.88
N VAL A 477 8.28 -21.57 20.40
CA VAL A 477 9.58 -21.25 20.99
C VAL A 477 10.65 -22.19 20.47
N VAL A 478 11.89 -21.70 20.36
CA VAL A 478 13.04 -22.49 19.88
C VAL A 478 14.02 -22.62 21.01
N VAL A 479 14.38 -23.86 21.34
CA VAL A 479 15.51 -24.22 22.22
C VAL A 479 16.72 -24.48 21.32
N LYS A 480 17.82 -23.79 21.57
CA LYS A 480 19.06 -23.88 20.79
C LYS A 480 20.05 -24.86 21.41
#